data_0411c74bab9ecd214e79624f1a714aaa
#
_entry.id   0411c74bab9ecd214e79624f1a714aaa
#
_cell.length_a   1.000
_cell.length_b   1.000
_cell.length_c   1.000
_cell.angle_alpha   90.00
_cell.angle_beta   90.00
_cell.angle_gamma   90.00
#
_symmetry.space_group_name_H-M   'P 1'
#
loop_
_entity.id
_entity.type
_entity.pdbx_description
1 polymer ?
#
loop_
_entity_poly.entity_id
_entity_poly.type
_entity_poly.pdbx_seq_one_letter_code
_entity_poly.pdbx_strand_id
1 'polypeptide(L)'
;MKTGDIWLAQLDPTMGSEIQKTRPCVVISPNDMNAHLRTVIVAPMTTGSQPARFRVALTFQGKQGLIVLDQIRTLDRVRLVKRLGALRPVTDRKSVV
;
A
#
# COMPACT_ATOMS: atom_id res chain seq x y z
N MET A 1 3.54 12.19 5.50
CA MET A 1 3.15 10.78 5.20
C MET A 1 2.21 10.29 6.27
N LYS A 2 1.05 9.81 5.87
CA LYS A 2 -0.01 9.41 6.81
C LYS A 2 -0.51 8.03 6.50
N THR A 3 -1.01 7.35 7.52
CA THR A 3 -1.68 6.07 7.34
C THR A 3 -2.79 6.20 6.30
N GLY A 4 -2.82 5.28 5.35
CA GLY A 4 -3.78 5.31 4.25
C GLY A 4 -3.31 6.04 3.01
N ASP A 5 -2.19 6.76 3.08
CA ASP A 5 -1.60 7.37 1.89
C ASP A 5 -1.16 6.29 0.91
N ILE A 6 -1.29 6.59 -0.37
CA ILE A 6 -0.83 5.71 -1.45
C ILE A 6 0.38 6.36 -2.09
N TRP A 7 1.49 5.64 -2.09
CA TRP A 7 2.75 6.12 -2.64
C TRP A 7 3.28 5.14 -3.68
N LEU A 8 3.87 5.69 -4.72
CA LEU A 8 4.65 4.91 -5.66
C LEU A 8 5.96 4.56 -4.95
N ALA A 9 6.27 3.27 -4.86
CA ALA A 9 7.43 2.80 -4.10
C ALA A 9 8.27 1.84 -4.94
N GLN A 10 9.59 1.94 -4.76
CA GLN A 10 10.53 1.00 -5.37
C GLN A 10 10.66 -0.23 -4.48
N LEU A 11 10.23 -1.36 -4.96
CA LEU A 11 10.23 -2.60 -4.20
C LEU A 11 11.46 -3.45 -4.46
N ASP A 12 12.14 -3.26 -5.57
CA ASP A 12 13.35 -4.01 -5.88
C ASP A 12 14.53 -3.53 -5.02
N PRO A 13 15.46 -4.42 -4.67
CA PRO A 13 15.48 -5.84 -5.02
C PRO A 13 14.49 -6.67 -4.22
N THR A 14 13.91 -7.66 -4.87
CA THR A 14 12.97 -8.60 -4.25
C THR A 14 13.40 -10.02 -4.54
N MET A 15 12.80 -10.99 -3.85
CA MET A 15 13.12 -12.40 -4.00
C MET A 15 11.88 -13.22 -4.28
N GLY A 16 12.02 -14.20 -5.16
CA GLY A 16 10.97 -15.19 -5.40
C GLY A 16 9.64 -14.58 -5.83
N SER A 17 8.60 -14.88 -5.07
CA SER A 17 7.23 -14.48 -5.40
C SER A 17 6.85 -13.09 -4.87
N GLU A 18 7.81 -12.35 -4.35
CA GLU A 18 7.53 -10.98 -3.90
C GLU A 18 7.17 -10.08 -5.08
N ILE A 19 6.23 -9.18 -4.85
CA ILE A 19 5.88 -8.18 -5.85
C ILE A 19 7.08 -7.27 -6.07
N GLN A 20 7.47 -7.10 -7.32
CA GLN A 20 8.71 -6.40 -7.69
C GLN A 20 8.43 -5.13 -8.47
N LYS A 21 9.52 -4.41 -8.76
CA LYS A 21 9.55 -3.16 -9.50
C LYS A 21 8.95 -2.02 -8.67
N THR A 22 8.57 -0.96 -9.35
CA THR A 22 7.96 0.21 -8.73
C THR A 22 6.45 0.05 -8.81
N ARG A 23 5.80 0.10 -7.64
CA ARG A 23 4.36 -0.17 -7.55
C ARG A 23 3.70 0.80 -6.59
N PRO A 24 2.41 1.10 -6.78
CA PRO A 24 1.65 1.77 -5.74
C PRO A 24 1.59 0.92 -4.48
N CYS A 25 1.79 1.55 -3.34
CA CYS A 25 1.72 0.89 -2.04
C CYS A 25 0.92 1.76 -1.08
N VAL A 26 0.16 1.11 -0.22
CA VAL A 26 -0.63 1.80 0.82
C VAL A 26 0.18 1.82 2.10
N VAL A 27 0.34 3.00 2.69
CA VAL A 27 0.99 3.14 4.00
C VAL A 27 0.02 2.63 5.06
N ILE A 28 0.44 1.60 5.79
CA ILE A 28 -0.38 1.02 6.85
C ILE A 28 0.19 1.25 8.24
N SER A 29 1.42 1.75 8.35
CA SER A 29 2.01 2.07 9.64
C SER A 29 1.28 3.24 10.30
N PRO A 30 1.20 3.25 11.64
CA PRO A 30 0.53 4.33 12.35
C PRO A 30 1.28 5.66 12.20
N ASN A 31 0.55 6.75 12.37
CA ASN A 31 1.10 8.07 12.14
C ASN A 31 2.25 8.41 13.09
N ASP A 32 2.24 7.91 14.31
CA ASP A 32 3.37 8.09 15.22
C ASP A 32 4.65 7.50 14.64
N MET A 33 4.57 6.30 14.09
CA MET A 33 5.70 5.67 13.44
C MET A 33 6.13 6.47 12.22
N ASN A 34 5.17 6.89 11.40
CA ASN A 34 5.45 7.64 10.17
C ASN A 34 6.12 8.98 10.46
N ALA A 35 5.85 9.58 11.61
CA ALA A 35 6.42 10.88 12.00
C ALA A 35 7.83 10.76 12.57
N HIS A 36 8.20 9.62 13.14
CA HIS A 36 9.42 9.51 13.92
C HIS A 36 10.47 8.57 13.33
N LEU A 37 10.07 7.60 12.51
CA LEU A 37 11.01 6.61 11.97
C LEU A 37 11.32 6.91 10.51
N ARG A 38 12.47 6.44 10.06
CA ARG A 38 12.85 6.49 8.65
C ARG A 38 12.24 5.36 7.82
N THR A 39 11.56 4.45 8.46
CA THR A 39 10.91 3.33 7.81
C THR A 39 9.42 3.47 7.89
N VAL A 40 8.72 2.86 6.94
CA VAL A 40 7.26 2.79 6.92
C VAL A 40 6.86 1.36 6.59
N ILE A 41 5.69 0.97 7.05
CA ILE A 41 5.13 -0.33 6.71
C ILE A 41 4.10 -0.10 5.63
N VAL A 42 4.21 -0.82 4.53
CA VAL A 42 3.34 -0.65 3.37
C VAL A 42 2.79 -1.99 2.90
N ALA A 43 1.65 -1.93 2.23
CA ALA A 43 1.08 -3.06 1.52
C ALA A 43 1.03 -2.72 0.04
N PRO A 44 1.64 -3.54 -0.84
CA PRO A 44 1.63 -3.25 -2.26
C PRO A 44 0.25 -3.46 -2.86
N MET A 45 0.00 -2.74 -3.96
CA MET A 45 -1.23 -2.85 -4.73
C MET A 45 -0.92 -3.48 -6.08
N THR A 46 -1.85 -4.28 -6.59
CA THR A 46 -1.70 -4.91 -7.89
C THR A 46 -3.05 -5.04 -8.59
N THR A 47 -3.03 -5.05 -9.92
CA THR A 47 -4.24 -5.26 -10.72
C THR A 47 -4.36 -6.69 -11.24
N GLY A 48 -3.31 -7.50 -11.14
CA GLY A 48 -3.26 -8.82 -11.76
C GLY A 48 -3.42 -10.01 -10.83
N SER A 49 -3.68 -9.78 -9.56
CA SER A 49 -3.73 -10.86 -8.59
C SER A 49 -5.11 -11.47 -8.47
N GLN A 50 -5.15 -12.72 -8.00
CA GLN A 50 -6.39 -13.41 -7.70
C GLN A 50 -7.00 -12.85 -6.41
N PRO A 51 -8.32 -12.68 -6.35
CA PRO A 51 -8.97 -12.31 -5.10
C PRO A 51 -8.72 -13.34 -3.99
N ALA A 52 -8.58 -12.86 -2.78
CA ALA A 52 -8.39 -13.71 -1.61
C ALA A 52 -8.85 -12.93 -0.37
N ARG A 53 -9.07 -13.65 0.74
CA ARG A 53 -9.52 -13.01 1.98
C ARG A 53 -8.56 -11.96 2.50
N PHE A 54 -7.27 -12.16 2.27
CA PHE A 54 -6.21 -11.27 2.72
C PHE A 54 -5.79 -10.24 1.66
N ARG A 55 -6.63 -10.04 0.64
CA ARG A 55 -6.43 -9.03 -0.38
C ARG A 55 -7.67 -8.18 -0.48
N VAL A 56 -7.51 -6.90 -0.33
CA VAL A 56 -8.64 -5.96 -0.25
C VAL A 56 -8.83 -5.30 -1.60
N ALA A 57 -10.02 -5.48 -2.17
CA ALA A 57 -10.36 -4.88 -3.45
C ALA A 57 -10.62 -3.39 -3.27
N LEU A 58 -10.13 -2.59 -4.23
CA LEU A 58 -10.42 -1.16 -4.26
C LEU A 58 -10.37 -0.66 -5.70
N THR A 59 -10.95 0.52 -5.90
CA THR A 59 -10.80 1.26 -7.15
C THR A 59 -9.92 2.48 -6.86
N PHE A 60 -8.84 2.64 -7.63
CA PHE A 60 -7.93 3.76 -7.47
C PHE A 60 -7.55 4.28 -8.84
N GLN A 61 -7.72 5.59 -9.04
CA GLN A 61 -7.45 6.25 -10.32
C GLN A 61 -8.16 5.58 -11.49
N GLY A 62 -9.42 5.19 -11.26
CA GLY A 62 -10.24 4.57 -12.29
C GLY A 62 -9.94 3.11 -12.58
N LYS A 63 -9.02 2.50 -11.85
CA LYS A 63 -8.65 1.10 -12.04
C LYS A 63 -9.00 0.29 -10.82
N GLN A 64 -9.50 -0.91 -11.05
CA GLN A 64 -9.73 -1.87 -9.98
C GLN A 64 -8.45 -2.60 -9.67
N GLY A 65 -8.17 -2.78 -8.39
CA GLY A 65 -6.98 -3.47 -7.95
C GLY A 65 -7.18 -4.11 -6.59
N LEU A 66 -6.12 -4.72 -6.09
CA LEU A 66 -6.11 -5.37 -4.79
C LEU A 66 -4.97 -4.82 -3.96
N ILE A 67 -5.23 -4.58 -2.68
CA ILE A 67 -4.19 -4.35 -1.69
C ILE A 67 -3.75 -5.72 -1.20
N VAL A 68 -2.48 -6.04 -1.39
CA VAL A 68 -1.94 -7.37 -1.12
C VAL A 68 -1.39 -7.41 0.30
N LEU A 69 -2.26 -7.72 1.26
CA LEU A 69 -1.89 -7.72 2.67
C LEU A 69 -0.94 -8.84 3.04
N ASP A 70 -0.90 -9.90 2.24
CA ASP A 70 0.04 -11.00 2.45
C ASP A 70 1.48 -10.64 2.08
N GLN A 71 1.70 -9.47 1.48
CA GLN A 71 3.04 -8.99 1.14
C GLN A 71 3.36 -7.65 1.80
N ILE A 72 2.81 -7.44 2.97
CA ILE A 72 3.16 -6.29 3.80
C ILE A 72 4.66 -6.32 4.07
N ARG A 73 5.30 -5.16 3.94
CA ARG A 73 6.74 -5.07 4.21
C ARG A 73 7.12 -3.70 4.74
N THR A 74 8.24 -3.67 5.41
CA THR A 74 8.85 -2.43 5.88
C THR A 74 9.80 -1.90 4.82
N LEU A 75 9.66 -0.63 4.47
CA LEU A 75 10.54 0.04 3.51
C LEU A 75 11.19 1.24 4.16
N ASP A 76 12.43 1.53 3.75
CA ASP A 76 13.01 2.84 4.02
C ASP A 76 12.24 3.89 3.23
N ARG A 77 12.05 5.06 3.83
CA ARG A 77 11.30 6.16 3.21
C ARG A 77 11.87 6.60 1.88
N VAL A 78 13.18 6.44 1.67
CA VAL A 78 13.81 6.81 0.40
C VAL A 78 13.29 5.99 -0.78
N ARG A 79 12.67 4.85 -0.51
CA ARG A 79 12.07 4.04 -1.56
C ARG A 79 10.71 4.57 -2.02
N LEU A 80 10.13 5.50 -1.30
CA LEU A 80 8.86 6.12 -1.66
C LEU A 80 9.15 7.28 -2.61
N VAL A 81 8.73 7.11 -3.85
CA VAL A 81 9.10 8.01 -4.94
C VAL A 81 8.15 9.18 -5.04
N LYS A 82 6.84 8.93 -4.97
CA LYS A 82 5.84 9.95 -5.23
C LYS A 82 4.52 9.59 -4.55
N ARG A 83 3.89 10.58 -3.91
CA ARG A 83 2.55 10.38 -3.36
C ARG A 83 1.55 10.39 -4.51
N LEU A 84 0.71 9.38 -4.57
CA LEU A 84 -0.32 9.23 -5.61
C LEU A 84 -1.70 9.63 -5.13
N GLY A 85 -1.96 9.52 -3.84
CA GLY A 85 -3.26 9.82 -3.27
C GLY A 85 -3.40 9.24 -1.89
N ALA A 86 -4.62 8.95 -1.49
CA ALA A 86 -4.92 8.35 -0.20
C ALA A 86 -6.20 7.54 -0.29
N LEU A 87 -6.31 6.53 0.56
CA LEU A 87 -7.57 5.83 0.72
C LEU A 87 -8.58 6.81 1.32
N ARG A 88 -9.83 6.71 0.89
CA ARG A 88 -10.88 7.54 1.47
C ARG A 88 -11.04 7.21 2.94
N PRO A 89 -11.23 8.21 3.78
CA PRO A 89 -11.57 7.95 5.18
C PRO A 89 -12.81 7.08 5.24
N VAL A 90 -12.85 6.19 6.23
CA VAL A 90 -14.01 5.32 6.41
C VAL A 90 -15.13 6.13 7.05
N THR A 91 -15.69 7.05 6.27
CA THR A 91 -16.91 7.79 6.64
C THR A 91 -18.13 7.10 6.08
N ASP A 92 -17.93 6.29 5.06
CA ASP A 92 -18.98 5.45 4.51
C ASP A 92 -19.04 4.18 5.32
N ARG A 93 -20.04 4.07 6.16
CA ARG A 93 -20.19 2.94 7.05
C ARG A 93 -20.39 1.62 6.33
N LYS A 94 -20.86 1.67 5.10
CA LYS A 94 -21.05 0.46 4.31
C LYS A 94 -19.75 -0.22 3.99
N SER A 95 -18.67 0.52 3.93
CA SER A 95 -17.35 -0.05 3.65
C SER A 95 -16.64 -0.57 4.87
N VAL A 96 -17.21 -0.41 6.05
CA VAL A 96 -16.60 -0.84 7.31
C VAL A 96 -16.89 -2.29 7.63
N VAL A 97 -17.91 -2.80 7.07
CA VAL A 97 -18.41 -4.14 7.41
C VAL A 97 -17.48 -5.23 6.98
#